data_bdd8860fef34ddab009ab711a9ac2376
#
_entry.id   bdd8860fef34ddab009ab711a9ac2376
#
_cell.length_a   1.000
_cell.length_b   1.000
_cell.length_c   1.000
_cell.angle_alpha   90.00
_cell.angle_beta   90.00
_cell.angle_gamma   90.00
#
_symmetry.space_group_name_H-M   'P 1'
#
loop_
_entity.id
_entity.type
_entity.pdbx_description
1 polymer ?
#
loop_
_entity_poly.entity_id
_entity_poly.type
_entity_poly.pdbx_seq_one_letter_code
_entity_poly.pdbx_strand_id
1 'polypeptide(L)'
;MACNPSIGGTAKGHLVREIDALGGEMGIVADKTMMQIKMLNRGNGAAVQSLRAQADKNLYHRTMKQVLENTENLHIVQCEVSEILTENGAVCGVKTTFGSILKAKTVILC
;
A
#
# COMPACT_ATOMS: atom_id res chain seq x y z
N MET A 1 -2.04 3.81 7.90
CA MET A 1 -1.57 5.14 8.33
C MET A 1 -1.45 5.12 9.86
N ALA A 2 -0.26 4.83 10.36
CA ALA A 2 -0.06 4.66 11.81
C ALA A 2 0.03 6.01 12.55
N CYS A 3 0.79 6.96 12.03
CA CYS A 3 1.03 8.24 12.72
C CYS A 3 0.14 9.36 12.20
N ASN A 4 0.45 9.87 11.02
CA ASN A 4 -0.31 10.95 10.38
C ASN A 4 -1.11 10.42 9.20
N PRO A 5 -2.36 10.87 9.01
CA PRO A 5 -3.16 10.49 7.85
C PRO A 5 -2.69 11.29 6.61
N SER A 6 -1.46 11.05 6.17
CA SER A 6 -0.87 11.76 5.03
C SER A 6 -0.20 10.82 4.05
N ILE A 7 -0.32 11.14 2.78
CA ILE A 7 0.28 10.44 1.64
C ILE A 7 1.23 11.40 0.94
N GLY A 8 2.40 10.90 0.57
CA GLY A 8 3.41 11.70 -0.11
C GLY A 8 4.40 12.40 0.84
N GLY A 9 4.92 13.54 0.41
CA GLY A 9 6.02 14.24 1.06
C GLY A 9 7.35 13.97 0.37
N THR A 10 8.44 14.55 0.89
CA THR A 10 9.79 14.43 0.31
C THR A 10 10.19 12.97 0.15
N ALA A 11 10.69 12.59 -1.01
CA ALA A 11 10.99 11.24 -1.48
C ALA A 11 9.76 10.30 -1.61
N LYS A 12 8.77 10.43 -0.75
CA LYS A 12 7.57 9.58 -0.75
C LYS A 12 6.57 9.98 -1.83
N GLY A 13 6.36 11.28 -2.06
CA GLY A 13 5.47 11.78 -3.12
C GLY A 13 5.93 11.38 -4.51
N HIS A 14 7.22 11.26 -4.74
CA HIS A 14 7.80 10.76 -6.00
C HIS A 14 7.41 9.30 -6.22
N LEU A 15 7.59 8.44 -5.20
CA LEU A 15 7.22 7.02 -5.25
C LEU A 15 5.72 6.83 -5.47
N VAL A 16 4.87 7.65 -4.83
CA VAL A 16 3.41 7.59 -5.06
C VAL A 16 3.06 7.85 -6.52
N ARG A 17 3.72 8.81 -7.17
CA ARG A 17 3.54 9.09 -8.61
C ARG A 17 4.00 7.95 -9.50
N GLU A 18 5.10 7.29 -9.14
CA GLU A 18 5.59 6.12 -9.88
C GLU A 18 4.61 4.94 -9.75
N ILE A 19 4.07 4.72 -8.54
CA ILE A 19 3.04 3.72 -8.29
C ILE A 19 1.77 4.03 -9.10
N ASP A 20 1.33 5.30 -9.11
CA ASP A 20 0.17 5.77 -9.87
C ASP A 20 0.36 5.55 -11.39
N ALA A 21 1.54 5.87 -11.91
CA ALA A 21 1.89 5.64 -13.32
C ALA A 21 1.86 4.14 -13.73
N LEU A 22 2.04 3.24 -12.75
CA LEU A 22 1.91 1.79 -12.94
C LEU A 22 0.49 1.26 -12.70
N GLY A 23 -0.48 2.14 -12.47
CA GLY A 23 -1.88 1.77 -12.23
C GLY A 23 -2.20 1.43 -10.76
N GLY A 24 -1.38 1.89 -9.81
CA GLY A 24 -1.61 1.65 -8.37
C GLY A 24 -2.65 2.58 -7.76
N GLU A 25 -3.39 2.08 -6.79
CA GLU A 25 -4.56 2.73 -6.19
C GLU A 25 -4.22 3.81 -5.13
N MET A 26 -2.99 3.88 -4.63
CA MET A 26 -2.65 4.77 -3.52
C MET A 26 -2.91 6.25 -3.82
N GLY A 27 -2.54 6.72 -5.00
CA GLY A 27 -2.76 8.10 -5.45
C GLY A 27 -4.25 8.38 -5.66
N ILE A 28 -4.95 7.47 -6.32
CA ILE A 28 -6.39 7.59 -6.62
C ILE A 28 -7.23 7.67 -5.34
N VAL A 29 -6.94 6.80 -4.37
CA VAL A 29 -7.65 6.82 -3.08
C VAL A 29 -7.25 8.05 -2.24
N ALA A 30 -5.99 8.50 -2.33
CA ALA A 30 -5.57 9.75 -1.70
C ALA A 30 -6.35 10.95 -2.23
N ASP A 31 -6.52 11.06 -3.55
CA ASP A 31 -7.28 12.14 -4.18
C ASP A 31 -8.76 12.13 -3.78
N LYS A 32 -9.36 10.96 -3.64
CA LYS A 32 -10.76 10.81 -3.20
C LYS A 32 -10.99 11.15 -1.73
N THR A 33 -9.96 11.10 -0.91
CA THR A 33 -10.07 11.17 0.56
C THR A 33 -9.27 12.29 1.19
N MET A 34 -8.53 13.07 0.39
CA MET A 34 -7.74 14.18 0.88
C MET A 34 -8.61 15.34 1.36
N MET A 35 -8.22 15.91 2.48
CA MET A 35 -8.77 17.16 3.02
C MET A 35 -7.93 18.36 2.59
N GLN A 36 -6.64 18.16 2.37
CA GLN A 36 -5.68 19.19 1.98
C GLN A 36 -4.54 18.59 1.20
N ILE A 37 -4.09 19.31 0.17
CA ILE A 37 -2.85 18.99 -0.55
C ILE A 37 -1.89 20.19 -0.48
N LYS A 38 -0.61 19.92 -0.29
CA LYS A 38 0.41 20.96 -0.17
C LYS A 38 1.69 20.53 -0.89
N MET A 39 2.26 21.47 -1.65
CA MET A 39 3.61 21.31 -2.17
C MET A 39 4.64 21.64 -1.09
N LEU A 40 5.49 20.69 -0.76
CA LEU A 40 6.61 20.87 0.17
C LEU A 40 7.86 21.35 -0.57
N ASN A 41 8.75 22.00 0.17
CA ASN A 41 10.09 22.42 -0.30
C ASN A 41 10.06 23.38 -1.50
N ARG A 42 9.07 24.26 -1.59
CA ARG A 42 8.95 25.23 -2.71
C ARG A 42 10.16 26.14 -2.87
N GLY A 43 10.90 26.42 -1.81
CA GLY A 43 12.11 27.23 -1.82
C GLY A 43 13.37 26.49 -2.26
N ASN A 44 13.29 25.19 -2.50
CA ASN A 44 14.41 24.35 -2.88
C ASN A 44 14.31 23.94 -4.36
N GLY A 45 15.36 23.28 -4.86
CA GLY A 45 15.40 22.79 -6.24
C GLY A 45 14.25 21.80 -6.54
N ALA A 46 13.87 21.72 -7.81
CA ALA A 46 12.71 20.92 -8.27
C ALA A 46 12.78 19.44 -7.86
N ALA A 47 13.97 18.88 -7.73
CA ALA A 47 14.16 17.49 -7.35
C ALA A 47 13.63 17.12 -5.94
N VAL A 48 13.51 18.09 -5.04
CA VAL A 48 13.00 17.87 -3.67
C VAL A 48 11.60 18.43 -3.45
N GLN A 49 11.04 19.09 -4.45
CA GLN A 49 9.65 19.54 -4.39
C GLN A 49 8.72 18.34 -4.52
N SER A 50 7.81 18.17 -3.57
CA SER A 50 6.90 17.04 -3.59
C SER A 50 5.55 17.38 -2.98
N LEU A 51 4.50 16.75 -3.52
CA LEU A 51 3.16 16.84 -2.97
C LEU A 51 3.01 16.01 -1.70
N ARG A 52 2.29 16.57 -0.75
CA ARG A 52 1.80 15.86 0.43
C ARG A 52 0.31 16.11 0.58
N ALA A 53 -0.46 15.05 0.49
CA ALA A 53 -1.89 15.06 0.76
C ALA A 53 -2.15 14.66 2.21
N GLN A 54 -2.99 15.43 2.93
CA GLN A 54 -3.56 15.04 4.20
C GLN A 54 -4.94 14.46 3.94
N ALA A 55 -5.15 13.22 4.34
CA ALA A 55 -6.39 12.49 4.09
C ALA A 55 -7.22 12.32 5.36
N ASP A 56 -8.53 12.14 5.21
CA ASP A 56 -9.35 11.55 6.26
C ASP A 56 -8.96 10.08 6.43
N LYS A 57 -8.42 9.74 7.61
CA LYS A 57 -7.92 8.38 7.89
C LYS A 57 -8.99 7.31 7.75
N ASN A 58 -10.20 7.58 8.25
CA ASN A 58 -11.28 6.61 8.24
C ASN A 58 -11.87 6.45 6.84
N LEU A 59 -12.00 7.56 6.13
CA LEU A 59 -12.48 7.53 4.75
C LEU A 59 -11.46 6.81 3.84
N TYR A 60 -10.16 7.10 3.99
CA TYR A 60 -9.10 6.40 3.25
C TYR A 60 -9.13 4.90 3.50
N HIS A 61 -9.22 4.49 4.77
CA HIS A 61 -9.30 3.09 5.14
C HIS A 61 -10.49 2.38 4.49
N ARG A 62 -11.69 2.97 4.61
CA ARG A 62 -12.92 2.39 4.02
C ARG A 62 -12.86 2.33 2.50
N THR A 63 -12.41 3.40 1.86
CA THR A 63 -12.30 3.47 0.40
C THR A 63 -11.29 2.45 -0.13
N MET A 64 -10.10 2.38 0.46
CA MET A 64 -9.10 1.39 0.06
C MET A 64 -9.58 -0.04 0.28
N LYS A 65 -10.21 -0.31 1.43
CA LYS A 65 -10.80 -1.63 1.72
C LYS A 65 -11.82 -2.01 0.65
N GLN A 66 -12.72 -1.10 0.31
CA GLN A 66 -13.74 -1.33 -0.72
C GLN A 66 -13.12 -1.60 -2.11
N VAL A 67 -12.07 -0.88 -2.48
CA VAL A 67 -11.33 -1.12 -3.74
C VAL A 67 -10.75 -2.53 -3.73
N LEU A 68 -10.05 -2.91 -2.67
CA LEU A 68 -9.39 -4.22 -2.58
C LEU A 68 -10.40 -5.37 -2.55
N GLU A 69 -11.52 -5.24 -1.81
CA GLU A 69 -12.55 -6.27 -1.73
C GLU A 69 -13.31 -6.47 -3.05
N ASN A 70 -13.36 -5.44 -3.91
CA ASN A 70 -13.97 -5.52 -5.24
C ASN A 70 -12.97 -5.88 -6.35
N THR A 71 -11.69 -6.05 -6.03
CA THR A 71 -10.67 -6.43 -7.00
C THR A 71 -10.79 -7.91 -7.34
N GLU A 72 -10.97 -8.21 -8.62
CA GLU A 72 -11.10 -9.58 -9.10
C GLU A 72 -9.83 -10.39 -8.80
N ASN A 73 -10.00 -11.66 -8.41
CA ASN A 73 -8.92 -12.60 -8.06
C ASN A 73 -8.03 -12.15 -6.89
N LEU A 74 -8.47 -11.19 -6.08
CA LEU A 74 -7.79 -10.77 -4.85
C LEU A 74 -8.56 -11.26 -3.62
N HIS A 75 -7.89 -12.01 -2.74
CA HIS A 75 -8.42 -12.47 -1.47
C HIS A 75 -7.65 -11.84 -0.32
N ILE A 76 -8.33 -11.11 0.55
CA ILE A 76 -7.74 -10.51 1.74
C ILE A 76 -8.00 -11.43 2.92
N VAL A 77 -6.92 -11.89 3.58
CA VAL A 77 -6.99 -12.76 4.75
C VAL A 77 -6.25 -12.10 5.91
N GLN A 78 -6.96 -11.89 7.01
CA GLN A 78 -6.35 -11.42 8.25
C GLN A 78 -5.77 -12.61 9.00
N CYS A 79 -4.45 -12.79 8.94
CA CYS A 79 -3.75 -13.86 9.67
C CYS A 79 -2.31 -13.45 9.96
N GLU A 80 -1.72 -14.12 10.93
CA GLU A 80 -0.29 -14.07 11.19
C GLU A 80 0.39 -15.25 10.51
N VAL A 81 1.40 -14.96 9.68
CA VAL A 81 2.20 -15.97 9.00
C VAL A 81 3.36 -16.38 9.90
N SER A 82 3.46 -17.67 10.21
CA SER A 82 4.51 -18.22 11.06
C SER A 82 5.68 -18.80 10.27
N GLU A 83 5.46 -19.24 9.02
CA GLU A 83 6.47 -19.96 8.26
C GLU A 83 6.25 -19.79 6.74
N ILE A 84 7.34 -19.65 6.00
CA ILE A 84 7.35 -19.75 4.53
C ILE A 84 7.69 -21.19 4.17
N LEU A 85 6.80 -21.85 3.45
CA LEU A 85 6.98 -23.24 3.06
C LEU A 85 7.78 -23.36 1.77
N THR A 86 8.75 -24.26 1.77
CA THR A 86 9.58 -24.56 0.61
C THR A 86 9.60 -26.03 0.32
N GLU A 87 9.60 -26.39 -0.94
CA GLU A 87 9.73 -27.76 -1.44
C GLU A 87 10.72 -27.77 -2.60
N ASN A 88 11.70 -28.67 -2.56
CA ASN A 88 12.76 -28.80 -3.59
C ASN A 88 13.49 -27.46 -3.88
N GLY A 89 13.68 -26.60 -2.85
CA GLY A 89 14.36 -25.31 -3.01
C GLY A 89 13.49 -24.18 -3.59
N ALA A 90 12.21 -24.43 -3.84
CA ALA A 90 11.25 -23.43 -4.32
C ALA A 90 10.18 -23.14 -3.25
N VAL A 91 9.69 -21.89 -3.22
CA VAL A 91 8.56 -21.52 -2.36
C VAL A 91 7.29 -22.21 -2.86
N CYS A 92 6.53 -22.83 -1.94
CA CYS A 92 5.26 -23.49 -2.26
C CYS A 92 4.06 -22.93 -1.47
N GLY A 93 4.29 -22.01 -0.54
CA GLY A 93 3.23 -21.37 0.22
C GLY A 93 3.67 -20.78 1.54
N VAL A 94 2.68 -20.49 2.38
CA VAL A 94 2.90 -20.01 3.75
C VAL A 94 2.02 -20.78 4.73
N LYS A 95 2.47 -20.88 5.99
CA LYS A 95 1.72 -21.45 7.10
C LYS A 95 1.36 -20.35 8.09
N THR A 96 0.13 -20.36 8.55
CA THR A 96 -0.35 -19.45 9.58
C THR A 96 -0.09 -20.00 10.98
N THR A 97 -0.12 -19.13 12.00
CA THR A 97 -0.01 -19.51 13.42
C THR A 97 -1.11 -20.49 13.85
N PHE A 98 -2.26 -20.46 13.21
CA PHE A 98 -3.36 -21.41 13.46
C PHE A 98 -3.24 -22.72 12.66
N GLY A 99 -2.12 -22.94 11.96
CA GLY A 99 -1.83 -24.17 11.24
C GLY A 99 -2.42 -24.27 9.83
N SER A 100 -3.15 -23.26 9.36
CA SER A 100 -3.65 -23.23 7.98
C SER A 100 -2.51 -23.04 6.98
N ILE A 101 -2.58 -23.74 5.84
CA ILE A 101 -1.60 -23.64 4.76
C ILE A 101 -2.24 -22.92 3.57
N LEU A 102 -1.63 -21.82 3.15
CA LEU A 102 -1.99 -21.09 1.94
C LEU A 102 -0.95 -21.39 0.85
N LYS A 103 -1.34 -22.14 -0.16
CA LYS A 103 -0.45 -22.49 -1.28
C LYS A 103 -0.24 -21.29 -2.19
N ALA A 104 1.01 -21.05 -2.59
CA ALA A 104 1.37 -19.98 -3.52
C ALA A 104 2.63 -20.36 -4.30
N LYS A 105 2.73 -19.91 -5.54
CA LYS A 105 3.94 -20.07 -6.37
C LYS A 105 5.02 -19.05 -6.01
N THR A 106 4.61 -17.92 -5.48
CA THR A 106 5.50 -16.82 -5.04
C THR A 106 4.97 -16.22 -3.75
N VAL A 107 5.86 -15.69 -2.92
CA VAL A 107 5.54 -14.96 -1.68
C VAL A 107 6.30 -13.65 -1.71
N ILE A 108 5.59 -12.53 -1.45
CA ILE A 108 6.17 -11.19 -1.34
C ILE A 108 5.99 -10.74 0.11
N LEU A 109 7.08 -10.37 0.75
CA LEU A 109 7.10 -9.73 2.07
C LEU A 109 7.22 -8.22 1.88
N CYS A 110 6.31 -7.43 2.49
CA CYS A 110 6.30 -5.98 2.39
C CYS A 110 5.94 -5.27 3.71
#